data_f4855a63411e5be89da2c5fb6448c357
#
_entry.id   f4855a63411e5be89da2c5fb6448c357
#
_cell.length_a   1.000
_cell.length_b   1.000
_cell.length_c   1.000
_cell.angle_alpha   90.00
_cell.angle_beta   90.00
_cell.angle_gamma   90.00
#
_symmetry.space_group_name_H-M   'P 1'
#
loop_
_entity.id
_entity.type
_entity.pdbx_description
1 polymer ?
#
loop_
_entity_poly.entity_id
_entity_poly.type
_entity_poly.pdbx_seq_one_letter_code
_entity_poly.pdbx_strand_id
1 'polypeptide(L)'
;MAEDVVNIAIEKAGLEKRNCITADMKLAGHDKPVIPAEIKSLTTGELTTIIQKSIAEEMCMTVEDFLSRRTRQLLLDAIVAMEKAPVVAAIMSKEMDKDQTWIIEQINNFNAIAKNYLPD
;
A
#
# COMPACT_ATOMS: atom_id res chain seq x y z
N MET A 1 18.73 12.75 -16.69
CA MET A 1 18.16 11.65 -17.56
C MET A 1 16.65 11.66 -17.63
N ALA A 2 15.88 11.54 -16.52
CA ALA A 2 14.41 11.53 -16.61
C ALA A 2 13.82 12.83 -17.17
N GLU A 3 14.32 13.99 -16.76
CA GLU A 3 13.89 15.30 -17.27
C GLU A 3 14.15 15.45 -18.77
N ASP A 4 15.29 14.97 -19.27
CA ASP A 4 15.63 15.04 -20.70
C ASP A 4 14.64 14.22 -21.54
N VAL A 5 14.29 13.01 -21.06
CA VAL A 5 13.32 12.15 -21.76
C VAL A 5 11.93 12.79 -21.79
N VAL A 6 11.50 13.38 -20.68
CA VAL A 6 10.22 14.10 -20.61
C VAL A 6 10.21 15.32 -21.54
N ASN A 7 11.29 16.10 -21.57
CA ASN A 7 11.40 17.26 -22.46
C ASN A 7 11.35 16.87 -23.95
N ILE A 8 12.03 15.78 -24.33
CA ILE A 8 11.97 15.25 -25.71
C ILE A 8 10.54 14.75 -26.06
N ALA A 9 9.90 14.08 -25.10
CA ALA A 9 8.52 13.62 -25.31
C ALA A 9 7.53 14.76 -25.48
N ILE A 10 7.64 15.82 -24.67
CA ILE A 10 6.84 17.06 -24.77
C ILE A 10 7.02 17.70 -26.15
N GLU A 11 8.26 17.86 -26.60
CA GLU A 11 8.57 18.44 -27.90
C GLU A 11 7.97 17.61 -29.05
N LYS A 12 8.18 16.29 -29.03
CA LYS A 12 7.63 15.40 -30.07
C LYS A 12 6.10 15.33 -30.10
N ALA A 13 5.47 15.44 -28.94
CA ALA A 13 4.01 15.43 -28.81
C ALA A 13 3.36 16.80 -29.00
N GLY A 14 4.15 17.88 -29.18
CA GLY A 14 3.65 19.25 -29.32
C GLY A 14 2.92 19.75 -28.08
N LEU A 15 3.31 19.30 -26.88
CA LEU A 15 2.72 19.72 -25.62
C LEU A 15 3.34 21.00 -25.10
N GLU A 16 2.58 21.72 -24.25
CA GLU A 16 3.08 22.91 -23.59
C GLU A 16 4.27 22.58 -22.68
N LYS A 17 5.39 23.27 -22.90
CA LYS A 17 6.60 23.08 -22.08
C LYS A 17 6.40 23.71 -20.70
N ARG A 18 6.64 22.92 -19.66
CA ARG A 18 6.60 23.34 -18.25
C ARG A 18 7.95 23.06 -17.58
N ASN A 19 8.32 23.91 -16.63
CA ASN A 19 9.53 23.70 -15.85
C ASN A 19 9.39 22.46 -14.95
N CYS A 20 10.48 21.70 -14.82
CA CYS A 20 10.54 20.59 -13.87
C CYS A 20 10.46 21.13 -12.44
N ILE A 21 9.55 20.58 -11.65
CA ILE A 21 9.36 20.92 -10.23
C ILE A 21 9.77 19.77 -9.29
N THR A 22 10.17 18.64 -9.86
CA THR A 22 10.39 17.41 -9.06
C THR A 22 11.67 17.45 -8.25
N ALA A 23 12.63 18.34 -8.56
CA ALA A 23 13.86 18.48 -7.79
C ALA A 23 13.61 18.88 -6.33
N ASP A 24 12.63 19.78 -6.11
CA ASP A 24 12.30 20.32 -4.80
C ASP A 24 10.99 19.76 -4.22
N MET A 25 10.36 18.83 -4.95
CA MET A 25 9.10 18.25 -4.54
C MET A 25 9.31 17.19 -3.45
N LYS A 26 8.74 17.45 -2.28
CA LYS A 26 8.75 16.48 -1.19
C LYS A 26 7.87 15.27 -1.53
N LEU A 27 8.40 14.08 -1.29
CA LEU A 27 7.62 12.85 -1.42
C LEU A 27 6.50 12.81 -0.38
N ALA A 28 5.36 12.24 -0.75
CA ALA A 28 4.26 12.03 0.18
C ALA A 28 4.76 11.26 1.41
N GLY A 29 4.45 11.78 2.60
CA GLY A 29 4.90 11.18 3.86
C GLY A 29 6.29 11.62 4.36
N HIS A 30 7.01 12.48 3.63
CA HIS A 30 8.34 12.96 4.04
C HIS A 30 8.39 13.54 5.47
N ASP A 31 7.37 14.31 5.85
CA ASP A 31 7.30 14.98 7.15
C ASP A 31 6.44 14.23 8.20
N LYS A 32 6.02 13.00 7.89
CA LYS A 32 5.13 12.21 8.76
C LYS A 32 5.86 11.00 9.33
N PRO A 33 5.63 10.65 10.61
CA PRO A 33 6.19 9.43 11.15
C PRO A 33 5.75 8.22 10.34
N VAL A 34 6.66 7.29 10.17
CA VAL A 34 6.37 5.97 9.59
C VAL A 34 5.25 5.32 10.39
N ILE A 35 4.33 4.64 9.71
CA ILE A 35 3.26 3.86 10.36
C ILE A 35 3.88 2.98 11.45
N PRO A 36 3.30 2.96 12.67
CA PRO A 36 3.80 2.11 13.73
C PRO A 36 3.96 0.67 13.26
N ALA A 37 5.10 0.08 13.52
CA ALA A 37 5.45 -1.27 13.06
C ALA A 37 4.52 -2.37 13.59
N GLU A 38 3.75 -2.11 14.65
CA GLU A 38 2.94 -3.12 15.32
C GLU A 38 1.44 -2.94 15.05
N ILE A 39 0.95 -3.51 13.95
CA ILE A 39 -0.51 -3.65 13.71
C ILE A 39 -1.19 -4.44 14.84
N LYS A 40 -0.45 -5.27 15.55
CA LYS A 40 -0.99 -6.12 16.62
C LYS A 40 -1.70 -5.32 17.73
N SER A 41 -1.21 -4.13 18.03
CA SER A 41 -1.74 -3.27 19.10
C SER A 41 -2.81 -2.29 18.61
N LEU A 42 -3.06 -2.16 17.32
CA LEU A 42 -4.03 -1.21 16.78
C LEU A 42 -5.47 -1.66 17.01
N THR A 43 -6.30 -0.73 17.42
CA THR A 43 -7.75 -0.90 17.42
C THR A 43 -8.28 -0.98 15.98
N THR A 44 -9.47 -1.57 15.81
CA THR A 44 -10.12 -1.64 14.48
C THR A 44 -10.32 -0.25 13.87
N GLY A 45 -10.62 0.77 14.67
CA GLY A 45 -10.80 2.14 14.19
C GLY A 45 -9.51 2.76 13.64
N GLU A 46 -8.40 2.60 14.36
CA GLU A 46 -7.08 3.06 13.91
C GLU A 46 -6.65 2.34 12.65
N LEU A 47 -6.85 1.03 12.60
CA LEU A 47 -6.56 0.21 11.43
C LEU A 47 -7.36 0.67 10.21
N THR A 48 -8.66 0.95 10.39
CA THR A 48 -9.52 1.48 9.32
C THR A 48 -8.98 2.80 8.78
N THR A 49 -8.62 3.73 9.66
CA THR A 49 -8.07 5.05 9.25
C THR A 49 -6.78 4.90 8.44
N ILE A 50 -5.89 4.01 8.85
CA ILE A 50 -4.63 3.75 8.15
C ILE A 50 -4.89 3.12 6.78
N ILE A 51 -5.80 2.15 6.70
CA ILE A 51 -6.17 1.49 5.43
C ILE A 51 -6.78 2.51 4.46
N GLN A 52 -7.75 3.31 4.90
CA GLN A 52 -8.38 4.36 4.09
C GLN A 52 -7.35 5.30 3.49
N LYS A 53 -6.42 5.78 4.31
CA LYS A 53 -5.33 6.64 3.86
C LYS A 53 -4.42 5.93 2.86
N SER A 54 -4.03 4.68 3.12
CA SER A 54 -3.18 3.91 2.21
C SER A 54 -3.84 3.66 0.86
N ILE A 55 -5.16 3.47 0.81
CA ILE A 55 -5.92 3.36 -0.44
C ILE A 55 -5.94 4.71 -1.18
N ALA A 56 -6.30 5.79 -0.48
CA ALA A 56 -6.53 7.09 -1.09
C ALA A 56 -5.23 7.79 -1.56
N GLU A 57 -4.15 7.68 -0.77
CA GLU A 57 -2.91 8.45 -0.99
C GLU A 57 -1.75 7.59 -1.52
N GLU A 58 -1.78 6.27 -1.34
CA GLU A 58 -0.63 5.40 -1.57
C GLU A 58 -0.90 4.25 -2.55
N MET A 59 -2.05 4.25 -3.23
CA MET A 59 -2.46 3.21 -4.20
C MET A 59 -2.37 1.79 -3.63
N CYS A 60 -2.77 1.60 -2.38
CA CYS A 60 -2.83 0.30 -1.73
C CYS A 60 -4.06 -0.46 -2.23
N MET A 61 -3.88 -1.45 -3.10
CA MET A 61 -4.98 -2.12 -3.81
C MET A 61 -5.23 -3.55 -3.33
N THR A 62 -4.28 -4.15 -2.62
CA THR A 62 -4.35 -5.55 -2.16
C THR A 62 -4.01 -5.68 -0.68
N VAL A 63 -4.42 -6.77 -0.06
CA VAL A 63 -4.03 -7.12 1.31
C VAL A 63 -2.52 -7.27 1.43
N GLU A 64 -1.87 -7.79 0.38
CA GLU A 64 -0.41 -7.88 0.30
C GLU A 64 0.23 -6.49 0.31
N ASP A 65 -0.28 -5.53 -0.48
CA ASP A 65 0.25 -4.17 -0.47
C ASP A 65 0.25 -3.59 0.93
N PHE A 66 -0.85 -3.76 1.65
CA PHE A 66 -0.98 -3.23 3.00
C PHE A 66 -0.04 -3.92 3.99
N LEU A 67 -0.10 -5.25 4.09
CA LEU A 67 0.63 -6.00 5.11
C LEU A 67 2.12 -6.17 4.81
N SER A 68 2.52 -6.13 3.53
CA SER A 68 3.93 -6.32 3.14
C SER A 68 4.65 -4.99 2.87
N ARG A 69 4.00 -4.06 2.16
CA ARG A 69 4.65 -2.85 1.65
C ARG A 69 4.37 -1.62 2.50
N ARG A 70 3.16 -1.43 3.02
CA ARG A 70 2.80 -0.24 3.80
C ARG A 70 3.16 -0.40 5.27
N THR A 71 2.83 -1.52 5.87
CA THR A 71 3.07 -1.77 7.29
C THR A 71 4.29 -2.62 7.58
N ARG A 72 4.80 -3.34 6.57
CA ARG A 72 5.89 -4.32 6.69
C ARG A 72 5.60 -5.44 7.71
N GLN A 73 4.34 -5.63 8.10
CA GLN A 73 3.98 -6.61 9.11
C GLN A 73 4.39 -8.03 8.72
N LEU A 74 4.29 -8.38 7.44
CA LEU A 74 4.72 -9.69 6.94
C LEU A 74 6.20 -9.98 7.26
N LEU A 75 7.06 -8.98 7.15
CA LEU A 75 8.50 -9.10 7.41
C LEU A 75 8.84 -9.14 8.90
N LEU A 76 7.98 -8.54 9.75
CA LEU A 76 8.18 -8.46 11.19
C LEU A 76 7.65 -9.70 11.89
N ASP A 77 6.44 -10.14 11.51
CA ASP A 77 5.76 -11.31 12.09
C ASP A 77 4.71 -11.81 11.10
N ALA A 78 5.07 -12.87 10.35
CA ALA A 78 4.21 -13.45 9.33
C ALA A 78 2.94 -14.08 9.93
N ILE A 79 3.02 -14.64 11.15
CA ILE A 79 1.87 -15.26 11.83
C ILE A 79 0.83 -14.18 12.14
N VAL A 80 1.24 -13.09 12.77
CA VAL A 80 0.36 -11.95 13.06
C VAL A 80 -0.19 -11.33 11.77
N ALA A 81 0.60 -11.26 10.70
CA ALA A 81 0.13 -10.75 9.41
C ALA A 81 -1.00 -11.64 8.85
N MET A 82 -0.85 -12.97 8.91
CA MET A 82 -1.89 -13.91 8.48
C MET A 82 -3.16 -13.81 9.33
N GLU A 83 -3.03 -13.67 10.65
CA GLU A 83 -4.17 -13.46 11.55
C GLU A 83 -4.94 -12.16 11.27
N LYS A 84 -4.25 -11.12 10.85
CA LYS A 84 -4.84 -9.81 10.53
C LYS A 84 -5.40 -9.72 9.11
N ALA A 85 -4.96 -10.57 8.19
CA ALA A 85 -5.37 -10.53 6.79
C ALA A 85 -6.90 -10.53 6.58
N PRO A 86 -7.71 -11.33 7.29
CA PRO A 86 -9.17 -11.29 7.13
C PRO A 86 -9.79 -9.95 7.52
N VAL A 87 -9.32 -9.33 8.60
CA VAL A 87 -9.81 -8.02 9.06
C VAL A 87 -9.43 -6.93 8.07
N VAL A 88 -8.17 -6.94 7.59
CA VAL A 88 -7.69 -6.00 6.57
C VAL A 88 -8.49 -6.15 5.28
N ALA A 89 -8.69 -7.39 4.80
CA ALA A 89 -9.48 -7.68 3.60
C ALA A 89 -10.92 -7.16 3.70
N ALA A 90 -11.56 -7.35 4.85
CA ALA A 90 -12.93 -6.88 5.08
C ALA A 90 -13.03 -5.35 5.08
N ILE A 91 -12.07 -4.65 5.69
CA ILE A 91 -12.04 -3.18 5.68
C ILE A 91 -11.78 -2.68 4.26
N MET A 92 -10.77 -3.22 3.56
CA MET A 92 -10.44 -2.84 2.19
C MET A 92 -11.59 -3.09 1.22
N SER A 93 -12.27 -4.23 1.34
CA SER A 93 -13.44 -4.57 0.54
C SER A 93 -14.54 -3.51 0.65
N LYS A 94 -14.82 -3.07 1.87
CA LYS A 94 -15.81 -2.02 2.13
C LYS A 94 -15.40 -0.67 1.52
N GLU A 95 -14.14 -0.29 1.66
CA GLU A 95 -13.63 0.99 1.15
C GLU A 95 -13.53 1.04 -0.37
N MET A 96 -13.30 -0.10 -1.00
CA MET A 96 -13.13 -0.21 -2.46
C MET A 96 -14.36 -0.78 -3.19
N ASP A 97 -15.49 -0.95 -2.49
CA ASP A 97 -16.72 -1.53 -3.03
C ASP A 97 -16.50 -2.90 -3.70
N LYS A 98 -15.80 -3.81 -2.98
CA LYS A 98 -15.52 -5.18 -3.42
C LYS A 98 -16.45 -6.17 -2.75
N ASP A 99 -16.68 -7.31 -3.41
CA ASP A 99 -17.56 -8.38 -2.96
C ASP A 99 -16.84 -9.39 -2.03
N GLN A 100 -17.62 -10.36 -1.53
CA GLN A 100 -17.11 -11.43 -0.69
C GLN A 100 -16.11 -12.35 -1.43
N THR A 101 -16.25 -12.50 -2.73
CA THR A 101 -15.34 -13.31 -3.55
C THR A 101 -13.96 -12.71 -3.53
N TRP A 102 -13.86 -11.39 -3.69
CA TRP A 102 -12.60 -10.65 -3.59
C TRP A 102 -11.94 -10.82 -2.22
N ILE A 103 -12.71 -10.77 -1.11
CA ILE A 103 -12.14 -10.98 0.25
C ILE A 103 -11.47 -12.35 0.35
N ILE A 104 -12.15 -13.40 -0.09
CA ILE A 104 -11.63 -14.77 -0.03
C ILE A 104 -10.37 -14.90 -0.88
N GLU A 105 -10.38 -14.36 -2.08
CA GLU A 105 -9.24 -14.37 -3.00
C GLU A 105 -8.02 -13.66 -2.39
N GLN A 106 -8.22 -12.47 -1.83
CA GLN A 106 -7.13 -11.71 -1.19
C GLN A 106 -6.52 -12.45 -0.01
N ILE A 107 -7.33 -13.06 0.85
CA ILE A 107 -6.84 -13.84 1.99
C ILE A 107 -6.03 -15.04 1.52
N ASN A 108 -6.54 -15.79 0.52
CA ASN A 108 -5.86 -16.96 -0.01
C ASN A 108 -4.52 -16.60 -0.67
N ASN A 109 -4.50 -15.56 -1.50
CA ASN A 109 -3.29 -15.07 -2.17
C ASN A 109 -2.25 -14.60 -1.15
N PHE A 110 -2.67 -13.80 -0.17
CA PHE A 110 -1.77 -13.33 0.88
C PHE A 110 -1.20 -14.49 1.71
N ASN A 111 -2.04 -15.44 2.14
CA ASN A 111 -1.60 -16.59 2.92
C ASN A 111 -0.62 -17.47 2.14
N ALA A 112 -0.80 -17.64 0.84
CA ALA A 112 0.14 -18.38 0.00
C ALA A 112 1.54 -17.74 0.00
N ILE A 113 1.59 -16.40 -0.06
CA ILE A 113 2.84 -15.64 0.03
C ILE A 113 3.43 -15.72 1.44
N ALA A 114 2.61 -15.49 2.47
CA ALA A 114 3.05 -15.41 3.86
C ALA A 114 3.66 -16.72 4.38
N LYS A 115 3.23 -17.86 3.88
CA LYS A 115 3.82 -19.19 4.21
C LYS A 115 5.32 -19.26 3.91
N ASN A 116 5.82 -18.54 2.91
CA ASN A 116 7.23 -18.53 2.57
C ASN A 116 8.10 -17.74 3.58
N TYR A 117 7.45 -17.04 4.51
CA TYR A 117 8.10 -16.25 5.57
C TYR A 117 8.01 -16.91 6.94
N LEU A 118 7.39 -18.09 7.02
CA LEU A 118 7.36 -18.88 8.25
C LEU A 118 8.68 -19.66 8.39
N PRO A 119 9.21 -19.78 9.62
CA PRO A 119 10.32 -20.68 9.86
C PRO A 119 9.88 -22.14 9.63
N ASP A 120 10.84 -22.96 9.19
CA ASP A 120 10.67 -24.40 9.01
C ASP A 120 10.33 -25.11 10.34
#